data_0cc1e0e9ce6a96fdd52d060f7a9d7280
#
_entry.id   0cc1e0e9ce6a96fdd52d060f7a9d7280
#
_cell.length_a   1.000
_cell.length_b   1.000
_cell.length_c   1.000
_cell.angle_alpha   90.00
_cell.angle_beta   90.00
_cell.angle_gamma   90.00
#
_symmetry.space_group_name_H-M   'P 1'
#
loop_
_entity.id
_entity.type
_entity.pdbx_description
1 polymer ?
#
loop_
_entity_poly.entity_id
_entity_poly.type
_entity_poly.pdbx_seq_one_letter_code
_entity_poly.pdbx_strand_id
1 'polypeptide(L)'
;MPNEAPKSKILSYRRSHFVTRLPVGFLYSPSHCWLQRCNDEGLWRVGITKFASRMLGEMVDFGFELKPADPAKTGQIIGWLEGFKAISDVYCVVEGAFAGSNPALEKKIGFIDKDPYQKGWLYEATGEPDPKCMNVDDYVTVLDKTIDKILENQSADEIN
;
A
#
# COMPACT_ATOMS: atom_id res chain seq x y z
N MET A 1 2.03 6.45 34.04
CA MET A 1 3.01 5.73 33.23
C MET A 1 2.70 5.99 31.77
N PRO A 2 3.63 6.59 31.06
CA PRO A 2 3.40 6.71 29.64
C PRO A 2 3.35 5.30 29.04
N ASN A 3 2.23 4.97 28.45
CA ASN A 3 2.14 3.76 27.65
C ASN A 3 2.99 4.02 26.40
N GLU A 4 4.19 3.48 26.40
CA GLU A 4 4.91 3.38 25.15
C GLU A 4 4.05 2.53 24.23
N ALA A 5 3.68 3.11 23.07
CA ALA A 5 3.06 2.33 22.02
C ALA A 5 3.94 1.10 21.79
N PRO A 6 3.39 -0.11 21.76
CA PRO A 6 4.20 -1.29 21.47
C PRO A 6 4.95 -1.05 20.18
N LYS A 7 6.25 -1.24 20.22
CA LYS A 7 7.08 -1.19 19.01
C LYS A 7 6.42 -2.10 17.99
N SER A 8 5.97 -1.56 16.87
CA SER A 8 5.36 -2.31 15.80
C SER A 8 6.31 -3.43 15.39
N LYS A 9 5.86 -4.66 15.53
CA LYS A 9 6.60 -5.81 15.07
C LYS A 9 6.70 -5.78 13.57
N ILE A 10 7.82 -6.24 13.07
CA ILE A 10 8.09 -6.28 11.64
C ILE A 10 8.41 -7.71 11.25
N LEU A 11 7.79 -8.18 10.18
CA LEU A 11 8.08 -9.46 9.59
C LEU A 11 9.07 -9.24 8.42
N SER A 12 10.25 -9.85 8.51
CA SER A 12 11.21 -9.85 7.42
C SER A 12 10.76 -10.86 6.36
N TYR A 13 10.65 -10.42 5.12
CA TYR A 13 10.20 -11.24 4.01
C TYR A 13 11.25 -11.27 2.92
N ARG A 14 11.48 -12.45 2.38
CA ARG A 14 12.36 -12.63 1.25
C ARG A 14 11.85 -13.74 0.34
N ARG A 15 11.78 -13.46 -0.95
CA ARG A 15 11.53 -14.47 -1.97
C ARG A 15 12.27 -14.09 -3.25
N SER A 16 13.12 -14.99 -3.73
CA SER A 16 14.02 -14.70 -4.83
C SER A 16 14.90 -13.49 -4.50
N HIS A 17 14.93 -12.48 -5.35
CA HIS A 17 15.69 -11.25 -5.12
C HIS A 17 14.88 -10.16 -4.44
N PHE A 18 13.61 -10.40 -4.15
CA PHE A 18 12.76 -9.43 -3.49
C PHE A 18 12.89 -9.57 -1.97
N VAL A 19 13.22 -8.47 -1.31
CA VAL A 19 13.36 -8.39 0.15
C VAL A 19 12.54 -7.19 0.64
N THR A 20 11.77 -7.38 1.70
CA THR A 20 11.03 -6.29 2.33
C THR A 20 10.82 -6.57 3.81
N ARG A 21 10.38 -5.56 4.53
CA ARG A 21 10.04 -5.64 5.95
C ARG A 21 8.59 -5.18 6.10
N LEU A 22 7.71 -6.10 6.50
CA LEU A 22 6.27 -5.87 6.55
C LEU A 22 5.82 -5.59 7.99
N PRO A 23 5.17 -4.45 8.26
CA PRO A 23 4.56 -4.21 9.57
C PRO A 23 3.49 -5.25 9.89
N VAL A 24 3.62 -5.90 11.05
CA VAL A 24 2.75 -7.01 11.45
C VAL A 24 1.35 -6.55 11.83
N GLY A 25 1.23 -5.35 12.41
CA GLY A 25 -0.07 -4.83 12.85
C GLY A 25 -0.92 -4.19 11.78
N PHE A 26 -0.45 -4.16 10.53
CA PHE A 26 -1.19 -3.57 9.41
C PHE A 26 -2.10 -4.60 8.77
N LEU A 27 -3.12 -4.11 8.05
CA LEU A 27 -3.87 -4.91 7.09
C LEU A 27 -3.30 -4.71 5.69
N TYR A 28 -3.55 -5.66 4.82
CA TYR A 28 -3.05 -5.63 3.45
C TYR A 28 -4.15 -6.01 2.49
N SER A 29 -4.27 -5.27 1.37
CA SER A 29 -5.25 -5.59 0.33
C SER A 29 -4.64 -6.48 -0.74
N PRO A 30 -5.46 -7.24 -1.49
CA PRO A 30 -4.98 -8.00 -2.64
C PRO A 30 -4.33 -7.11 -3.72
N SER A 31 -4.66 -5.83 -3.75
CA SER A 31 -4.10 -4.84 -4.67
C SER A 31 -2.78 -4.24 -4.18
N HIS A 32 -2.20 -4.79 -3.12
CA HIS A 32 -0.91 -4.39 -2.55
C HIS A 32 -0.91 -3.02 -1.88
N CYS A 33 -2.04 -2.64 -1.28
CA CYS A 33 -2.11 -1.53 -0.34
C CYS A 33 -1.94 -2.05 1.08
N TRP A 34 -1.35 -1.23 1.94
CA TRP A 34 -1.37 -1.46 3.38
C TRP A 34 -2.31 -0.47 4.05
N LEU A 35 -2.90 -0.89 5.17
CA LEU A 35 -3.80 -0.07 5.96
C LEU A 35 -3.35 -0.08 7.42
N GLN A 36 -3.21 1.11 7.98
CA GLN A 36 -2.87 1.30 9.39
C GLN A 36 -4.00 2.01 10.11
N ARG A 37 -4.45 1.43 11.22
CA ARG A 37 -5.44 2.08 12.06
C ARG A 37 -4.80 3.27 12.77
N CYS A 38 -5.37 4.47 12.62
CA CYS A 38 -4.83 5.69 13.21
C CYS A 38 -5.46 6.03 14.56
N ASN A 39 -6.73 5.66 14.75
CA ASN A 39 -7.46 5.92 16.00
C ASN A 39 -8.62 4.93 16.16
N ASP A 40 -9.36 5.06 17.28
CA ASP A 40 -10.51 4.19 17.57
C ASP A 40 -11.80 4.67 16.89
N GLU A 41 -11.76 5.77 16.14
CA GLU A 41 -12.91 6.39 15.49
C GLU A 41 -13.03 6.03 14.01
N GLY A 42 -12.29 5.02 13.57
CA GLY A 42 -12.40 4.52 12.20
C GLY A 42 -11.54 5.25 11.19
N LEU A 43 -10.52 6.00 11.62
CA LEU A 43 -9.58 6.63 10.70
C LEU A 43 -8.46 5.66 10.33
N TRP A 44 -8.29 5.46 9.03
CA TRP A 44 -7.27 4.58 8.47
C TRP A 44 -6.32 5.34 7.58
N ARG A 45 -5.05 5.01 7.68
CA ARG A 45 -4.02 5.51 6.79
C ARG A 45 -3.67 4.41 5.80
N VAL A 46 -3.56 4.77 4.53
CA VAL A 46 -3.36 3.81 3.44
C VAL A 46 -2.13 4.20 2.63
N GLY A 47 -1.34 3.21 2.27
CA GLY A 47 -0.22 3.38 1.36
C GLY A 47 -0.06 2.14 0.49
N ILE A 48 0.95 2.12 -0.35
CA ILE A 48 1.29 0.93 -1.15
C ILE A 48 2.45 0.20 -0.51
N THR A 49 2.48 -1.12 -0.67
CA THR A 49 3.57 -1.94 -0.16
C THR A 49 4.85 -1.74 -0.97
N LYS A 50 5.98 -2.14 -0.42
CA LYS A 50 7.26 -2.11 -1.12
C LYS A 50 7.20 -2.91 -2.42
N PHE A 51 6.47 -4.01 -2.44
CA PHE A 51 6.28 -4.79 -3.67
C PHE A 51 5.63 -3.95 -4.76
N ALA A 52 4.54 -3.25 -4.44
CA ALA A 52 3.85 -2.39 -5.40
C ALA A 52 4.78 -1.27 -5.89
N SER A 53 5.52 -0.61 -5.01
CA SER A 53 6.42 0.46 -5.42
C SER A 53 7.54 -0.05 -6.32
N ARG A 54 8.05 -1.27 -6.08
CA ARG A 54 9.06 -1.90 -6.95
C ARG A 54 8.52 -2.18 -8.35
N MET A 55 7.26 -2.57 -8.45
CA MET A 55 6.62 -2.83 -9.75
C MET A 55 6.41 -1.54 -10.54
N LEU A 56 6.16 -0.43 -9.87
CA LEU A 56 5.96 0.86 -10.53
C LEU A 56 7.28 1.57 -10.86
N GLY A 57 8.33 1.28 -10.13
CA GLY A 57 9.61 1.97 -10.24
C GLY A 57 9.61 3.28 -9.44
N GLU A 58 10.68 4.06 -9.60
CA GLU A 58 10.80 5.35 -8.93
C GLU A 58 9.59 6.24 -9.24
N MET A 59 8.98 6.81 -8.19
CA MET A 59 7.78 7.63 -8.36
C MET A 59 8.08 8.95 -9.05
N VAL A 60 7.24 9.28 -10.02
CA VAL A 60 7.33 10.50 -10.84
C VAL A 60 6.21 11.46 -10.49
N ASP A 61 4.98 10.99 -10.35
CA ASP A 61 3.82 11.84 -10.11
C ASP A 61 2.66 11.05 -9.49
N PHE A 62 1.69 11.74 -8.92
CA PHE A 62 0.49 11.15 -8.36
C PHE A 62 -0.66 12.16 -8.37
N GLY A 63 -1.89 11.68 -8.23
CA GLY A 63 -3.06 12.54 -8.13
C GLY A 63 -4.22 11.82 -7.47
N PHE A 64 -5.11 12.61 -6.85
CA PHE A 64 -6.36 12.12 -6.27
C PHE A 64 -7.53 12.91 -6.84
N GLU A 65 -8.63 12.20 -7.09
CA GLU A 65 -9.85 12.78 -7.65
C GLU A 65 -10.84 13.20 -6.57
N LEU A 66 -10.68 12.70 -5.34
CA LEU A 66 -11.56 13.02 -4.21
C LEU A 66 -11.00 14.15 -3.38
N LYS A 67 -11.91 14.89 -2.76
CA LYS A 67 -11.61 15.92 -1.77
C LYS A 67 -11.98 15.42 -0.37
N PRO A 68 -11.39 15.98 0.70
CA PRO A 68 -11.79 15.62 2.06
C PRO A 68 -13.31 15.68 2.25
N ALA A 69 -13.84 14.68 2.93
CA ALA A 69 -15.25 14.43 3.18
C ALA A 69 -16.06 13.85 2.01
N ASP A 70 -15.46 13.69 0.82
CA ASP A 70 -16.14 13.01 -0.27
C ASP A 70 -16.37 11.53 0.08
N PRO A 71 -17.52 10.96 -0.30
CA PRO A 71 -17.76 9.54 -0.11
C PRO A 71 -16.80 8.70 -0.95
N ALA A 72 -16.36 7.59 -0.38
CA ALA A 72 -15.45 6.66 -1.04
C ALA A 72 -15.96 5.24 -0.86
N LYS A 73 -16.05 4.49 -1.95
CA LYS A 73 -16.52 3.11 -1.96
C LYS A 73 -15.37 2.17 -2.29
N THR A 74 -15.34 1.04 -1.60
CA THR A 74 -14.36 -0.03 -1.86
C THR A 74 -14.34 -0.40 -3.34
N GLY A 75 -13.14 -0.45 -3.92
CA GLY A 75 -12.95 -0.76 -5.34
C GLY A 75 -13.07 0.43 -6.28
N GLN A 76 -13.51 1.58 -5.80
CA GLN A 76 -13.55 2.80 -6.60
C GLN A 76 -12.13 3.27 -6.91
N ILE A 77 -11.89 3.69 -8.15
CA ILE A 77 -10.64 4.35 -8.52
C ILE A 77 -10.70 5.78 -8.01
N ILE A 78 -9.79 6.15 -7.10
CA ILE A 78 -9.79 7.46 -6.45
C ILE A 78 -8.57 8.29 -6.78
N GLY A 79 -7.64 7.76 -7.57
CA GLY A 79 -6.43 8.45 -7.93
C GLY A 79 -5.55 7.60 -8.81
N TRP A 80 -4.31 8.05 -8.97
CA TRP A 80 -3.33 7.37 -9.81
C TRP A 80 -1.92 7.61 -9.28
N LEU A 81 -1.03 6.69 -9.61
CA LEU A 81 0.41 6.77 -9.33
C LEU A 81 1.16 6.55 -10.64
N GLU A 82 2.11 7.42 -10.92
CA GLU A 82 3.02 7.27 -12.05
C GLU A 82 4.42 6.99 -11.56
N GLY A 83 4.92 5.80 -11.88
CA GLY A 83 6.30 5.43 -11.65
C GLY A 83 7.07 5.36 -12.97
N PHE A 84 8.38 5.23 -12.89
CA PHE A 84 9.24 5.16 -14.06
C PHE A 84 8.95 3.97 -14.96
N LYS A 85 8.46 2.86 -14.36
CA LYS A 85 8.19 1.60 -15.09
C LYS A 85 6.74 1.46 -15.51
N ALA A 86 5.79 2.02 -14.73
CA ALA A 86 4.37 1.82 -14.98
C ALA A 86 3.50 2.86 -14.28
N ILE A 87 2.28 3.02 -14.77
CA ILE A 87 1.22 3.82 -14.15
C ILE A 87 0.22 2.85 -13.54
N SER A 88 -0.30 3.19 -12.37
CA SER A 88 -1.31 2.38 -11.68
C SER A 88 -2.43 3.26 -11.16
N ASP A 89 -3.64 2.72 -11.19
CA ASP A 89 -4.76 3.31 -10.47
C ASP A 89 -4.58 3.13 -8.96
N VAL A 90 -5.11 4.07 -8.19
CA VAL A 90 -5.23 3.95 -6.73
C VAL A 90 -6.67 3.61 -6.41
N TYR A 91 -6.88 2.46 -5.78
CA TYR A 91 -8.20 1.99 -5.41
C TYR A 91 -8.53 2.37 -3.97
N CYS A 92 -9.80 2.65 -3.74
CA CYS A 92 -10.31 2.83 -2.40
C CYS A 92 -10.37 1.48 -1.68
N VAL A 93 -9.71 1.37 -0.53
CA VAL A 93 -9.71 0.15 0.30
C VAL A 93 -10.34 0.39 1.68
N VAL A 94 -10.92 1.56 1.89
CA VAL A 94 -11.68 1.91 3.11
C VAL A 94 -13.00 2.52 2.68
N GLU A 95 -14.11 1.85 2.95
CA GLU A 95 -15.43 2.35 2.59
C GLU A 95 -15.93 3.35 3.62
N GLY A 96 -16.26 4.54 3.16
CA GLY A 96 -16.73 5.62 4.02
C GLY A 96 -16.45 6.98 3.41
N ALA A 97 -15.56 7.76 4.00
CA ALA A 97 -15.25 9.10 3.54
C ALA A 97 -13.73 9.30 3.39
N PHE A 98 -13.34 9.88 2.27
CA PHE A 98 -11.95 10.28 2.02
C PHE A 98 -11.57 11.41 2.96
N ALA A 99 -10.43 11.31 3.64
CA ALA A 99 -9.99 12.31 4.63
C ALA A 99 -8.84 13.19 4.12
N GLY A 100 -8.22 12.84 3.00
CA GLY A 100 -7.18 13.65 2.39
C GLY A 100 -5.95 12.85 2.01
N SER A 101 -5.14 13.41 1.12
CA SER A 101 -3.87 12.84 0.71
C SER A 101 -2.73 13.32 1.61
N ASN A 102 -1.59 12.65 1.53
CA ASN A 102 -0.40 12.98 2.31
C ASN A 102 0.25 14.26 1.78
N PRO A 103 0.23 15.36 2.54
CA PRO A 103 0.81 16.62 2.07
C PRO A 103 2.33 16.56 1.89
N ALA A 104 3.02 15.64 2.56
CA ALA A 104 4.48 15.50 2.42
C ALA A 104 4.89 15.02 1.04
N LEU A 105 4.01 14.34 0.31
CA LEU A 105 4.32 13.81 -1.02
C LEU A 105 4.46 14.90 -2.08
N GLU A 106 3.81 16.02 -1.90
CA GLU A 106 3.97 17.18 -2.81
C GLU A 106 5.39 17.72 -2.76
N LYS A 107 6.04 17.62 -1.61
CA LYS A 107 7.42 18.06 -1.42
C LYS A 107 8.42 16.96 -1.76
N LYS A 108 8.10 15.71 -1.42
CA LYS A 108 8.99 14.55 -1.59
C LYS A 108 8.21 13.31 -1.96
N ILE A 109 7.89 13.17 -3.23
CA ILE A 109 7.19 11.99 -3.74
C ILE A 109 8.01 10.71 -3.53
N GLY A 110 9.33 10.81 -3.44
CA GLY A 110 10.22 9.68 -3.20
C GLY A 110 10.02 8.97 -1.87
N PHE A 111 9.27 9.55 -0.92
CA PHE A 111 8.90 8.84 0.30
C PHE A 111 8.11 7.57 0.02
N ILE A 112 7.33 7.53 -1.05
CA ILE A 112 6.58 6.31 -1.44
C ILE A 112 7.53 5.13 -1.65
N ASP A 113 8.68 5.37 -2.25
CA ASP A 113 9.68 4.34 -2.51
C ASP A 113 10.59 4.07 -1.31
N LYS A 114 11.02 5.14 -0.65
CA LYS A 114 12.08 5.08 0.36
C LYS A 114 11.55 4.74 1.74
N ASP A 115 10.32 5.14 2.05
CA ASP A 115 9.72 4.94 3.37
C ASP A 115 8.22 4.63 3.22
N PRO A 116 7.87 3.55 2.51
CA PRO A 116 6.48 3.29 2.11
C PRO A 116 5.53 3.07 3.28
N TYR A 117 5.99 2.58 4.42
CA TYR A 117 5.13 2.23 5.55
C TYR A 117 4.99 3.33 6.59
N GLN A 118 5.68 4.45 6.43
CA GLN A 118 5.59 5.61 7.33
C GLN A 118 5.36 6.91 6.56
N LYS A 119 6.44 7.59 6.16
CA LYS A 119 6.34 8.89 5.51
C LYS A 119 5.69 8.84 4.13
N GLY A 120 5.73 7.69 3.48
CA GLY A 120 5.22 7.50 2.13
C GLY A 120 3.77 7.06 2.04
N TRP A 121 2.96 7.26 3.08
CA TRP A 121 1.54 6.94 2.99
C TRP A 121 0.86 7.81 1.93
N LEU A 122 -0.21 7.30 1.34
CA LEU A 122 -0.88 7.97 0.22
C LEU A 122 -2.07 8.82 0.67
N TYR A 123 -3.00 8.23 1.40
CA TYR A 123 -4.22 8.93 1.81
C TYR A 123 -4.75 8.39 3.12
N GLU A 124 -5.66 9.15 3.72
CA GLU A 124 -6.42 8.72 4.88
C GLU A 124 -7.90 8.67 4.54
N ALA A 125 -8.63 7.77 5.17
CA ALA A 125 -10.07 7.63 5.00
C ALA A 125 -10.70 7.13 6.29
N THR A 126 -11.93 7.56 6.54
CA THR A 126 -12.71 7.13 7.70
C THR A 126 -13.74 6.11 7.24
N GLY A 127 -13.85 5.00 7.95
CA GLY A 127 -14.84 3.97 7.64
C GLY A 127 -14.33 2.56 7.94
N GLU A 128 -14.80 1.62 7.14
CA GLU A 128 -14.49 0.20 7.30
C GLU A 128 -13.53 -0.27 6.22
N PRO A 129 -12.46 -1.02 6.59
CA PRO A 129 -11.58 -1.62 5.60
C PRO A 129 -12.32 -2.56 4.65
N ASP A 130 -11.85 -2.66 3.42
CA ASP A 130 -12.34 -3.65 2.46
C ASP A 130 -12.31 -5.04 3.12
N PRO A 131 -13.42 -5.81 3.07
CA PRO A 131 -13.45 -7.16 3.61
C PRO A 131 -12.40 -8.11 3.01
N LYS A 132 -11.88 -7.81 1.85
CA LYS A 132 -10.79 -8.58 1.22
C LYS A 132 -9.42 -8.33 1.86
N CYS A 133 -9.29 -7.31 2.71
CA CYS A 133 -8.04 -7.06 3.42
C CYS A 133 -7.71 -8.22 4.36
N MET A 134 -6.43 -8.47 4.51
CA MET A 134 -5.90 -9.63 5.22
C MET A 134 -4.78 -9.21 6.16
N ASN A 135 -4.41 -10.11 7.08
CA ASN A 135 -3.26 -9.91 7.93
C ASN A 135 -1.94 -10.15 7.16
N VAL A 136 -0.81 -9.90 7.83
CA VAL A 136 0.50 -10.01 7.20
C VAL A 136 0.80 -11.44 6.74
N ASP A 137 0.40 -12.45 7.48
CA ASP A 137 0.68 -13.86 7.14
C ASP A 137 -0.03 -14.27 5.86
N ASP A 138 -1.28 -13.89 5.70
CA ASP A 138 -2.04 -14.14 4.49
C ASP A 138 -1.50 -13.35 3.31
N TYR A 139 -1.05 -12.13 3.55
CA TYR A 139 -0.42 -11.31 2.50
C TYR A 139 0.88 -11.94 2.01
N VAL A 140 1.69 -12.51 2.90
CA VAL A 140 2.90 -13.25 2.51
C VAL A 140 2.56 -14.39 1.54
N THR A 141 1.45 -15.09 1.76
CA THR A 141 0.99 -16.12 0.84
C THR A 141 0.66 -15.54 -0.53
N VAL A 142 0.03 -14.37 -0.57
CA VAL A 142 -0.26 -13.66 -1.82
C VAL A 142 1.05 -13.28 -2.53
N LEU A 143 2.01 -12.73 -1.80
CA LEU A 143 3.31 -12.37 -2.36
C LEU A 143 4.04 -13.57 -2.94
N ASP A 144 4.05 -14.69 -2.24
CA ASP A 144 4.69 -15.92 -2.72
C ASP A 144 4.14 -16.33 -4.08
N LYS A 145 2.82 -16.38 -4.20
CA LYS A 145 2.15 -16.76 -5.45
C LYS A 145 2.40 -15.76 -6.56
N THR A 146 2.36 -14.48 -6.24
CA THR A 146 2.55 -13.41 -7.22
C THR A 146 3.97 -13.40 -7.76
N ILE A 147 4.98 -13.52 -6.88
CA ILE A 147 6.37 -13.54 -7.28
C ILE A 147 6.69 -14.80 -8.08
N ASP A 148 6.20 -15.96 -7.65
CA ASP A 148 6.39 -17.21 -8.39
C ASP A 148 5.83 -17.12 -9.81
N LYS A 149 4.66 -16.52 -9.96
CA LYS A 149 4.03 -16.33 -11.27
C LYS A 149 4.86 -15.40 -12.16
N ILE A 150 5.41 -14.33 -11.60
CA ILE A 150 6.29 -13.41 -12.34
C ILE A 150 7.54 -14.16 -12.81
N LEU A 151 8.16 -14.96 -11.94
CA LEU A 151 9.36 -15.74 -12.28
C LEU A 151 9.08 -16.79 -13.35
N GLU A 152 7.93 -17.45 -13.30
CA GLU A 152 7.50 -18.41 -14.33
C GLU A 152 7.34 -17.72 -15.69
N ASN A 153 6.71 -16.55 -15.71
CA ASN A 153 6.54 -15.78 -16.94
C ASN A 153 7.88 -15.31 -17.51
N GLN A 154 8.82 -14.90 -16.68
CA GLN A 154 10.17 -14.53 -17.10
C GLN A 154 10.92 -15.71 -17.71
N SER A 155 10.84 -16.88 -17.07
CA SER A 155 11.46 -18.12 -17.60
C SER A 155 10.86 -18.53 -18.94
N ALA A 156 9.55 -18.40 -19.12
CA ALA A 156 8.88 -18.69 -20.38
C ALA A 156 9.35 -17.74 -21.50
N ASP A 157 9.52 -16.45 -21.17
CA ASP A 157 10.01 -15.46 -22.14
C ASP A 157 11.47 -15.72 -22.53
N GLU A 158 12.31 -16.20 -21.61
CA GLU A 158 13.68 -16.56 -21.90
C GLU A 158 13.83 -17.80 -22.80
N ILE A 159 12.87 -18.71 -22.76
CA ILE A 159 12.86 -19.93 -23.57
C ILE A 159 12.41 -19.64 -25.02
N ASN A 160 11.65 -18.62 -25.21
CA ASN A 160 11.13 -18.20 -26.51
C ASN A 160 12.03 -17.10 -27.12
#